data_5190f29213b473d442b06cd868f563ea
#
_entry.id   5190f29213b473d442b06cd868f563ea
#
_cell.length_a   1.000
_cell.length_b   1.000
_cell.length_c   1.000
_cell.angle_alpha   90.00
_cell.angle_beta   90.00
_cell.angle_gamma   90.00
#
_symmetry.space_group_name_H-M   'P 1'
#
loop_
_entity.id
_entity.type
_entity.pdbx_description
1 polymer ?
#
loop_
_entity_poly.entity_id
_entity_poly.type
_entity_poly.pdbx_seq_one_letter_code
_entity_poly.pdbx_strand_id
1 'polypeptide(L)' 'MAHTCESCGGSEATLTPVRRMYVTPETWESEHKQVVLPDVEQWCFSCLSQYPHERVD' A
#
# COMPACT_ATOMS: atom_id res chain seq x y z
N MET A 1 -19.04 1.62 -12.56
CA MET A 1 -19.19 0.94 -11.28
C MET A 1 -18.05 1.34 -10.35
N ALA A 2 -18.33 1.47 -9.06
CA ALA A 2 -17.28 1.74 -8.09
C ALA A 2 -16.41 0.50 -7.92
N HIS A 3 -15.13 0.73 -7.66
CA HIS A 3 -14.17 -0.33 -7.38
C HIS A 3 -13.94 -0.41 -5.87
N THR A 4 -13.57 -1.57 -5.39
CA THR A 4 -13.31 -1.77 -3.98
C THR A 4 -11.81 -1.63 -3.71
N CYS A 5 -11.47 -0.78 -2.74
CA CYS A 5 -10.10 -0.64 -2.28
C CYS A 5 -9.66 -1.95 -1.61
N GLU A 6 -8.54 -2.50 -2.05
CA GLU A 6 -8.05 -3.78 -1.54
C GLU A 6 -7.41 -3.67 -0.15
N SER A 7 -7.17 -2.45 0.31
CA SER A 7 -6.57 -2.22 1.62
C SER A 7 -7.62 -2.03 2.72
N CYS A 8 -8.60 -1.14 2.51
CA CYS A 8 -9.60 -0.83 3.53
C CYS A 8 -10.99 -1.40 3.22
N GLY A 9 -11.22 -1.90 2.02
CA GLY A 9 -12.51 -2.43 1.59
C GLY A 9 -13.54 -1.38 1.23
N GLY A 10 -13.18 -0.11 1.23
CA GLY A 10 -14.09 0.96 0.85
C GLY A 10 -14.36 1.01 -0.64
N SER A 11 -15.53 1.49 -1.04
CA SER A 11 -15.87 1.66 -2.45
C SER A 11 -15.49 3.04 -2.93
N GLU A 12 -14.73 3.09 -4.02
CA GLU A 12 -14.27 4.33 -4.62
C GLU A 12 -14.40 4.28 -6.13
N ALA A 13 -14.69 5.42 -6.74
CA ALA A 13 -14.78 5.51 -8.19
C ALA A 13 -13.40 5.46 -8.85
N THR A 14 -12.40 5.94 -8.17
CA THR A 14 -11.03 5.99 -8.66
C THR A 14 -10.08 5.34 -7.66
N LEU A 15 -9.30 4.39 -8.13
CA LEU A 15 -8.28 3.72 -7.34
C LEU A 15 -6.93 3.86 -8.04
N THR A 16 -5.86 3.78 -7.27
CA THR A 16 -4.50 3.88 -7.79
C THR A 16 -3.81 2.52 -7.65
N PRO A 17 -3.20 1.99 -8.71
CA PRO A 17 -2.45 0.75 -8.61
C PRO A 17 -1.14 0.98 -7.86
N VAL A 18 -0.91 0.18 -6.83
CA VAL A 18 0.30 0.28 -6.01
C VAL A 18 0.74 -1.11 -5.57
N ARG A 19 2.00 -1.21 -5.16
CA ARG A 19 2.51 -2.38 -4.46
C ARG A 19 2.61 -2.03 -2.98
N ARG A 20 2.10 -2.91 -2.15
CA ARG A 20 2.18 -2.73 -0.70
C ARG A 20 3.63 -2.83 -0.24
N MET A 21 4.02 -1.92 0.64
CA MET A 21 5.36 -1.90 1.22
C MET A 21 5.26 -2.13 2.71
N TYR A 22 6.08 -3.03 3.23
CA TYR A 22 6.24 -3.21 4.67
C TYR A 22 7.54 -2.57 5.10
N VAL A 23 7.47 -1.75 6.13
CA VAL A 23 8.64 -1.08 6.70
C VAL A 23 8.87 -1.64 8.09
N THR A 24 10.03 -2.23 8.30
CA THR A 24 10.44 -2.72 9.61
C THR A 24 11.35 -1.68 10.25
N PRO A 25 10.97 -1.12 11.40
CA PRO A 25 11.82 -0.12 12.06
C PRO A 25 13.12 -0.73 12.55
N GLU A 26 14.15 0.10 12.63
CA GLU A 26 15.43 -0.31 13.17
C GLU A 26 15.30 -0.58 14.67
N THR A 27 15.83 -1.72 15.09
CA THR A 27 15.91 -2.11 16.50
C THR A 27 17.34 -2.51 16.80
N TRP A 28 17.64 -2.74 18.08
CA TRP A 28 18.97 -3.18 18.47
C TRP A 28 19.33 -4.59 17.94
N GLU A 29 18.33 -5.36 17.51
CA GLU A 29 18.53 -6.69 16.94
C GLU A 29 18.40 -6.72 15.42
N SER A 30 17.79 -5.71 14.82
CA SER A 30 17.47 -5.71 13.39
C SER A 30 17.71 -4.34 12.78
N GLU A 31 18.17 -4.35 11.54
CA GLU A 31 18.30 -3.12 10.77
C GLU A 31 16.96 -2.72 10.16
N HIS A 32 16.84 -1.43 9.83
CA HIS A 32 15.69 -0.92 9.09
C HIS A 32 15.57 -1.65 7.75
N LYS A 33 14.39 -2.15 7.44
CA LYS A 33 14.13 -2.87 6.20
C LYS A 33 12.85 -2.38 5.55
N GLN A 34 12.85 -2.36 4.23
CA GLN A 34 11.67 -2.08 3.43
C GLN A 34 11.47 -3.25 2.46
N VAL A 35 10.27 -3.81 2.46
CA VAL A 35 9.93 -4.91 1.57
C VAL A 35 8.73 -4.50 0.73
N VAL A 36 8.90 -4.49 -0.59
CA VAL A 36 7.82 -4.21 -1.53
C VAL A 36 7.28 -5.54 -2.03
N LEU A 37 5.98 -5.77 -1.83
CA LEU A 37 5.35 -7.02 -2.26
C LEU A 37 5.18 -7.01 -3.78
N PRO A 38 5.26 -8.19 -4.43
CA PRO A 38 5.16 -8.28 -5.89
C PRO A 38 3.75 -8.04 -6.43
N ASP A 39 2.72 -8.21 -5.60
CA ASP A 39 1.34 -8.08 -6.05
C ASP A 39 0.90 -6.62 -6.13
N VAL A 40 0.19 -6.31 -7.21
CA VAL A 40 -0.38 -4.97 -7.40
C VAL A 40 -1.76 -4.94 -6.77
N GLU A 41 -2.02 -3.90 -5.94
CA GLU A 41 -3.31 -3.68 -5.31
C GLU A 41 -3.87 -2.33 -5.76
N GLN A 42 -5.19 -2.22 -5.76
CA GLN A 42 -5.88 -0.98 -6.08
C GLN A 42 -6.29 -0.29 -4.78
N TRP A 43 -5.71 0.86 -4.50
CA TRP A 43 -5.93 1.57 -3.25
C TRP A 43 -6.65 2.90 -3.46
N CYS A 44 -7.51 3.26 -2.49
CA CYS A 44 -8.14 4.57 -2.47
C CYS A 44 -7.16 5.63 -1.94
N PHE A 45 -7.51 6.89 -2.14
CA PHE A 45 -6.67 8.01 -1.72
C PHE A 45 -6.32 7.97 -0.23
N SER A 46 -7.28 7.62 0.62
CA SER A 46 -7.03 7.54 2.06
C SER A 46 -5.94 6.54 2.41
N CYS A 47 -5.95 5.37 1.76
CA CYS A 47 -4.92 4.37 1.99
C CYS A 47 -3.56 4.83 1.49
N LEU A 48 -3.52 5.55 0.36
CA LEU A 48 -2.28 6.11 -0.15
C LEU A 48 -1.65 7.10 0.84
N SER A 49 -2.48 7.82 1.57
CA SER A 49 -2.00 8.80 2.55
C SER A 49 -1.57 8.17 3.87
N GLN A 50 -2.08 7.00 4.22
CA GLN A 50 -1.88 6.38 5.54
C GLN A 50 -0.86 5.25 5.56
N TYR A 51 -0.69 4.56 4.45
CA TYR A 51 0.13 3.34 4.42
C TYR A 51 1.29 3.46 3.45
N PRO A 52 2.45 2.89 3.80
CA PRO A 52 3.59 2.87 2.88
C PRO A 52 3.27 2.01 1.66
N HIS A 53 3.68 2.48 0.50
CA HIS A 53 3.41 1.80 -0.76
C HIS A 53 4.40 2.27 -1.83
N GLU A 54 4.47 1.52 -2.93
CA GLU A 54 5.18 1.94 -4.13
C GLU A 54 4.17 2.07 -5.26
N ARG A 55 4.13 3.25 -5.88
CA ARG A 55 3.21 3.49 -6.99
C ARG A 55 3.65 2.70 -8.23
N VAL A 56 2.69 2.06 -8.86
CA VAL A 56 2.90 1.34 -10.12
C VAL A 56 2.37 2.19 -11.26
N ASP A 57 3.24 2.59 -12.15
CA ASP A 57 2.86 3.37 -13.33
C ASP A 57 2.74 2.50 -14.56
#